data_8243c61beb60bdbcd633bd45aedd29ba
#
_entry.id   8243c61beb60bdbcd633bd45aedd29ba
#
_cell.length_a   1.000
_cell.length_b   1.000
_cell.length_c   1.000
_cell.angle_alpha   90.00
_cell.angle_beta   90.00
_cell.angle_gamma   90.00
#
_symmetry.space_group_name_H-M   'P 1'
#
loop_
_entity.id
_entity.type
_entity.pdbx_description
1 polymer ?
#
loop_
_entity_poly.entity_id
_entity_poly.type
_entity_poly.pdbx_seq_one_letter_code
_entity_poly.pdbx_strand_id
1 'polypeptide(L)'
;MKELKDKNEINTLSEIGISLNTRLNKVPARQIANPSLELGNKNFVDKNREANFQLFGQPIFQAKHDLTICIIHSKYADVQGMIKTFEDTSKKLKANFAYKKMEVPMFKDRDVIAGIEKALKAHESTNLLLIVLPNNLKSHYPKIKQELLSTKAGKEMISQVVVESTLKKKGVQSVHTKLLLQMLAKRGNILWVPSYS
;
A
#
# COMPACT_ATOMS: atom_id res chain seq x y z
N MET A 1 -29.79 1.64 3.56
CA MET A 1 -30.32 1.57 2.17
C MET A 1 -30.74 2.97 1.78
N LYS A 2 -29.98 3.64 0.90
CA LYS A 2 -30.46 4.88 0.29
C LYS A 2 -31.54 4.48 -0.71
N GLU A 3 -32.79 4.90 -0.47
CA GLU A 3 -33.85 4.79 -1.46
C GLU A 3 -33.43 5.54 -2.72
N LEU A 4 -33.54 4.88 -3.86
CA LEU A 4 -33.49 5.53 -5.17
C LEU A 4 -34.70 6.49 -5.21
N LYS A 5 -34.47 7.76 -4.82
CA LYS A 5 -35.54 8.77 -4.72
C LYS A 5 -35.70 9.62 -5.98
N ASP A 6 -34.87 9.39 -6.99
CA ASP A 6 -34.92 10.23 -8.20
C ASP A 6 -35.83 9.57 -9.25
N LYS A 7 -37.07 10.09 -9.33
CA LYS A 7 -38.04 9.68 -10.35
C LYS A 7 -37.51 9.79 -11.77
N ASN A 8 -36.54 10.67 -12.01
CA ASN A 8 -35.94 10.87 -13.32
C ASN A 8 -35.04 9.70 -13.72
N GLU A 9 -34.25 9.14 -12.76
CA GLU A 9 -33.42 7.96 -13.04
C GLU A 9 -34.25 6.71 -13.36
N ILE A 10 -35.39 6.54 -12.69
CA ILE A 10 -36.31 5.41 -12.95
C ILE A 10 -36.94 5.54 -14.35
N ASN A 11 -37.29 6.75 -14.77
CA ASN A 11 -37.83 7.01 -16.09
C ASN A 11 -36.81 6.71 -17.21
N THR A 12 -35.55 7.14 -17.02
CA THR A 12 -34.45 6.88 -17.97
C THR A 12 -34.22 5.38 -18.15
N LEU A 13 -34.29 4.59 -17.08
CA LEU A 13 -34.14 3.14 -17.14
C LEU A 13 -35.28 2.46 -17.89
N SER A 14 -36.52 2.94 -17.73
CA SER A 14 -37.68 2.40 -18.46
C SER A 14 -37.62 2.72 -19.96
N GLU A 15 -37.06 3.87 -20.35
CA GLU A 15 -36.85 4.25 -21.76
C GLU A 15 -35.88 3.31 -22.49
N ILE A 16 -34.93 2.72 -21.79
CA ILE A 16 -33.97 1.73 -22.33
C ILE A 16 -34.43 0.28 -22.09
N GLY A 17 -35.70 0.07 -21.71
CA GLY A 17 -36.30 -1.26 -21.56
C GLY A 17 -35.94 -1.99 -20.25
N ILE A 18 -35.35 -1.29 -19.28
CA ILE A 18 -35.04 -1.86 -17.97
C ILE A 18 -36.16 -1.52 -16.98
N SER A 19 -36.87 -2.53 -16.50
CA SER A 19 -37.85 -2.38 -15.42
C SER A 19 -37.21 -2.71 -14.07
N LEU A 20 -37.25 -1.77 -13.10
CA LEU A 20 -36.82 -2.02 -11.74
C LEU A 20 -37.97 -2.65 -10.95
N ASN A 21 -37.76 -3.87 -10.48
CA ASN A 21 -38.68 -4.49 -9.53
C ASN A 21 -38.41 -3.93 -8.13
N THR A 22 -39.28 -3.06 -7.64
CA THR A 22 -39.18 -2.43 -6.32
C THR A 22 -39.61 -3.36 -5.18
N ARG A 23 -40.09 -4.59 -5.47
CA ARG A 23 -40.42 -5.56 -4.43
C ARG A 23 -39.09 -6.12 -3.85
N LEU A 24 -38.99 -6.04 -2.52
CA LEU A 24 -37.90 -6.69 -1.78
C LEU A 24 -38.04 -8.20 -1.92
N ASN A 25 -37.30 -8.81 -2.80
CA ASN A 25 -37.17 -10.25 -2.86
C ASN A 25 -36.28 -10.71 -1.69
N LYS A 26 -36.84 -11.54 -0.82
CA LYS A 26 -36.06 -12.25 0.20
C LYS A 26 -35.17 -13.27 -0.54
N VAL A 27 -33.90 -12.93 -0.72
CA VAL A 27 -32.93 -13.89 -1.23
C VAL A 27 -32.42 -14.70 -0.04
N PRO A 28 -32.47 -16.04 -0.08
CA PRO A 28 -31.87 -16.84 0.97
C PRO A 28 -30.37 -16.60 0.98
N ALA A 29 -29.86 -16.01 2.05
CA ALA A 29 -28.43 -15.77 2.24
C ALA A 29 -27.92 -16.71 3.33
N ARG A 30 -26.84 -17.42 3.07
CA ARG A 30 -26.11 -18.19 4.07
C ARG A 30 -25.05 -17.29 4.68
N GLN A 31 -25.05 -17.17 5.99
CA GLN A 31 -23.96 -16.49 6.69
C GLN A 31 -22.71 -17.38 6.60
N ILE A 32 -21.68 -16.88 5.95
CA ILE A 32 -20.38 -17.54 5.91
C ILE A 32 -19.62 -17.12 7.16
N ALA A 33 -19.06 -18.09 7.89
CA ALA A 33 -18.20 -17.82 9.02
C ALA A 33 -16.99 -16.96 8.57
N ASN A 34 -16.56 -16.05 9.44
CA ASN A 34 -15.35 -15.27 9.15
C ASN A 34 -14.15 -16.23 9.05
N PRO A 35 -13.37 -16.21 7.95
CA PRO A 35 -12.21 -17.04 7.83
C PRO A 35 -11.14 -16.59 8.86
N SER A 36 -10.39 -17.56 9.38
CA SER A 36 -9.11 -17.25 9.99
C SER A 36 -8.10 -16.88 8.91
N LEU A 37 -7.00 -16.23 9.30
CA LEU A 37 -5.91 -15.88 8.39
C LEU A 37 -4.74 -16.84 8.66
N GLU A 38 -4.35 -17.58 7.64
CA GLU A 38 -3.16 -18.41 7.67
C GLU A 38 -1.93 -17.57 7.28
N LEU A 39 -0.93 -17.61 8.13
CA LEU A 39 0.37 -16.97 7.99
C LEU A 39 1.45 -18.01 7.67
N GLY A 40 2.68 -17.56 7.55
CA GLY A 40 3.83 -18.46 7.46
C GLY A 40 3.94 -19.41 8.64
N ASN A 41 4.59 -20.54 8.43
CA ASN A 41 4.75 -21.61 9.43
C ASN A 41 3.41 -22.25 9.91
N LYS A 42 2.36 -22.19 9.11
CA LYS A 42 1.02 -22.71 9.47
C LYS A 42 0.44 -22.06 10.73
N ASN A 43 0.76 -20.82 11.01
CA ASN A 43 0.16 -20.05 12.08
C ASN A 43 -1.19 -19.50 11.62
N PHE A 44 -2.20 -19.61 12.48
CA PHE A 44 -3.55 -19.10 12.20
C PHE A 44 -3.87 -17.95 13.13
N VAL A 45 -4.49 -16.92 12.59
CA VAL A 45 -4.93 -15.74 13.35
C VAL A 45 -6.38 -15.48 13.07
N ASP A 46 -7.20 -15.47 14.11
CA ASP A 46 -8.60 -15.10 13.99
C ASP A 46 -8.76 -13.62 13.67
N LYS A 47 -9.73 -13.31 12.82
CA LYS A 47 -10.04 -11.95 12.41
C LYS A 47 -10.76 -11.19 13.54
N ASN A 48 -10.04 -10.88 14.61
CA ASN A 48 -10.50 -10.02 15.70
C ASN A 48 -9.70 -8.72 15.76
N ARG A 49 -9.98 -7.84 16.75
CA ARG A 49 -9.25 -6.57 16.92
C ARG A 49 -7.74 -6.75 17.19
N GLU A 50 -7.34 -7.88 17.75
CA GLU A 50 -5.94 -8.19 18.09
C GLU A 50 -5.16 -8.74 16.88
N ALA A 51 -5.85 -9.20 15.82
CA ALA A 51 -5.24 -9.78 14.63
C ALA A 51 -4.16 -8.87 14.01
N ASN A 52 -4.37 -7.55 14.02
CA ASN A 52 -3.40 -6.61 13.47
C ASN A 52 -2.03 -6.65 14.17
N PHE A 53 -1.99 -6.84 15.48
CA PHE A 53 -0.73 -6.94 16.23
C PHE A 53 -0.04 -8.29 16.02
N GLN A 54 -0.83 -9.35 15.94
CA GLN A 54 -0.32 -10.70 15.70
C GLN A 54 0.27 -10.82 14.28
N LEU A 55 -0.37 -10.21 13.27
CA LEU A 55 0.11 -10.18 11.88
C LEU A 55 1.48 -9.51 11.74
N PHE A 56 1.79 -8.51 12.55
CA PHE A 56 3.03 -7.74 12.45
C PHE A 56 4.27 -8.44 13.06
N GLY A 57 4.06 -9.51 13.79
CA GLY A 57 5.13 -10.25 14.47
C GLY A 57 5.36 -11.66 13.94
N GLN A 58 4.62 -12.09 12.93
CA GLN A 58 4.65 -13.45 12.40
C GLN A 58 5.20 -13.48 10.98
N PRO A 59 5.84 -14.59 10.55
CA PRO A 59 6.25 -14.76 9.17
C PRO A 59 5.08 -14.59 8.20
N ILE A 60 5.31 -13.97 7.04
CA ILE A 60 4.30 -13.90 5.97
C ILE A 60 4.06 -15.29 5.39
N PHE A 61 2.87 -15.51 4.81
CA PHE A 61 2.49 -16.82 4.26
C PHE A 61 3.49 -17.31 3.22
N GLN A 62 3.88 -16.44 2.28
CA GLN A 62 4.87 -16.79 1.25
C GLN A 62 5.69 -15.56 0.83
N ALA A 63 6.99 -15.60 1.12
CA ALA A 63 7.97 -14.65 0.60
C ALA A 63 8.46 -15.11 -0.77
N LYS A 64 7.84 -14.62 -1.85
CA LYS A 64 8.19 -14.96 -3.24
C LYS A 64 9.32 -14.10 -3.80
N HIS A 65 9.40 -12.86 -3.35
CA HIS A 65 10.24 -11.84 -3.95
C HIS A 65 10.93 -11.01 -2.90
N ASP A 66 12.19 -10.76 -3.12
CA ASP A 66 12.98 -9.82 -2.33
C ASP A 66 12.47 -8.39 -2.54
N LEU A 67 12.53 -7.60 -1.49
CA LEU A 67 12.18 -6.19 -1.51
C LEU A 67 13.45 -5.35 -1.43
N THR A 68 13.87 -4.81 -2.57
CA THR A 68 14.97 -3.84 -2.65
C THR A 68 14.39 -2.47 -2.97
N ILE A 69 14.42 -1.56 -2.02
CA ILE A 69 13.82 -0.23 -2.17
C ILE A 69 14.87 0.86 -2.38
N CYS A 70 14.55 1.84 -3.22
CA CYS A 70 15.22 3.14 -3.23
C CYS A 70 14.35 4.14 -2.48
N ILE A 71 14.88 4.73 -1.41
CA ILE A 71 14.20 5.72 -0.59
C ILE A 71 14.63 7.11 -1.04
N ILE A 72 13.70 7.84 -1.66
CA ILE A 72 13.91 9.22 -2.09
C ILE A 72 13.31 10.14 -1.04
N HIS A 73 14.11 11.00 -0.45
CA HIS A 73 13.70 11.87 0.64
C HIS A 73 14.40 13.24 0.62
N SER A 74 13.80 14.25 1.26
CA SER A 74 14.46 15.51 1.53
C SER A 74 15.48 15.36 2.66
N LYS A 75 16.46 16.26 2.73
CA LYS A 75 17.43 16.31 3.84
C LYS A 75 16.79 16.52 5.22
N TYR A 76 15.55 17.01 5.26
CA TYR A 76 14.82 17.30 6.50
C TYR A 76 13.94 16.13 6.96
N ALA A 77 13.77 15.11 6.12
CA ALA A 77 12.97 13.94 6.46
C ALA A 77 13.78 12.98 7.32
N ASP A 78 13.30 12.71 8.52
CA ASP A 78 13.85 11.65 9.36
C ASP A 78 13.35 10.28 8.86
N VAL A 79 14.15 9.65 8.01
CA VAL A 79 13.86 8.31 7.49
C VAL A 79 14.57 7.21 8.27
N GLN A 80 15.46 7.54 9.19
CA GLN A 80 16.25 6.54 9.89
C GLN A 80 15.40 5.64 10.81
N GLY A 81 14.47 6.24 11.57
CA GLY A 81 13.54 5.49 12.40
C GLY A 81 12.63 4.56 11.60
N MET A 82 12.21 5.00 10.40
CA MET A 82 11.44 4.16 9.48
C MET A 82 12.27 2.98 8.96
N ILE A 83 13.49 3.21 8.54
CA ILE A 83 14.39 2.18 8.03
C ILE A 83 14.64 1.12 9.11
N LYS A 84 14.98 1.54 10.34
CA LYS A 84 15.15 0.61 11.46
C LYS A 84 13.92 -0.25 11.68
N THR A 85 12.73 0.35 11.66
CA THR A 85 11.48 -0.40 11.77
C THR A 85 11.31 -1.41 10.63
N PHE A 86 11.67 -1.05 9.40
CA PHE A 86 11.62 -1.96 8.25
C PHE A 86 12.56 -3.15 8.42
N GLU A 87 13.81 -2.91 8.83
CA GLU A 87 14.78 -3.97 9.10
C GLU A 87 14.32 -4.94 10.19
N ASP A 88 13.84 -4.40 11.32
CA ASP A 88 13.39 -5.21 12.45
C ASP A 88 12.11 -5.99 12.10
N THR A 89 11.20 -5.36 11.35
CA THR A 89 9.95 -6.00 10.94
C THR A 89 10.19 -7.06 9.86
N SER A 90 11.05 -6.78 8.86
CA SER A 90 11.34 -7.75 7.79
C SER A 90 11.94 -9.04 8.32
N LYS A 91 12.81 -8.96 9.35
CA LYS A 91 13.35 -10.14 10.04
C LYS A 91 12.25 -10.99 10.68
N LYS A 92 11.28 -10.36 11.37
CA LYS A 92 10.14 -11.06 11.98
C LYS A 92 9.24 -11.71 10.92
N LEU A 93 9.01 -10.99 9.83
CA LEU A 93 8.21 -11.46 8.70
C LEU A 93 8.91 -12.52 7.84
N LYS A 94 10.19 -12.79 8.07
CA LYS A 94 11.07 -13.64 7.24
C LYS A 94 11.06 -13.21 5.77
N ALA A 95 11.03 -11.90 5.53
CA ALA A 95 11.07 -11.30 4.20
C ALA A 95 12.44 -10.65 3.97
N ASN A 96 13.05 -10.93 2.83
CA ASN A 96 14.32 -10.28 2.47
C ASN A 96 14.07 -8.81 2.14
N PHE A 97 14.83 -7.95 2.78
CA PHE A 97 14.72 -6.50 2.67
C PHE A 97 16.10 -5.87 2.51
N ALA A 98 16.24 -5.05 1.49
CA ALA A 98 17.41 -4.20 1.26
C ALA A 98 16.97 -2.79 0.87
N TYR A 99 17.80 -1.80 1.10
CA TYR A 99 17.48 -0.42 0.73
C TYR A 99 18.69 0.37 0.27
N LYS A 100 18.42 1.39 -0.53
CA LYS A 100 19.34 2.47 -0.88
C LYS A 100 18.66 3.80 -0.59
N LYS A 101 19.40 4.78 -0.10
CA LYS A 101 18.90 6.14 0.17
C LYS A 101 19.36 7.10 -0.89
N MET A 102 18.47 7.96 -1.33
CA MET A 102 18.81 9.10 -2.16
C MET A 102 18.23 10.37 -1.56
N GLU A 103 19.09 11.23 -1.11
CA GLU A 103 18.71 12.55 -0.65
C GLU A 103 18.55 13.51 -1.83
N VAL A 104 17.42 14.19 -1.89
CA VAL A 104 17.17 15.27 -2.85
C VAL A 104 17.20 16.58 -2.10
N PRO A 105 18.18 17.47 -2.38
CA PRO A 105 18.43 18.68 -1.57
C PRO A 105 17.24 19.64 -1.49
N MET A 106 16.49 19.77 -2.58
CA MET A 106 15.29 20.60 -2.65
C MET A 106 14.21 19.91 -3.44
N PHE A 107 13.10 19.56 -2.76
CA PHE A 107 11.90 19.08 -3.41
C PHE A 107 11.11 20.27 -3.98
N LYS A 108 11.40 20.66 -5.22
CA LYS A 108 10.49 21.43 -6.08
C LYS A 108 9.84 20.46 -7.05
N ASP A 109 8.66 20.79 -7.57
CA ASP A 109 7.89 19.88 -8.46
C ASP A 109 8.72 19.23 -9.57
N ARG A 110 9.58 20.02 -10.23
CA ARG A 110 10.47 19.52 -11.28
C ARG A 110 11.62 18.65 -10.76
N ASP A 111 12.07 18.90 -9.53
CA ASP A 111 13.21 18.19 -8.94
C ASP A 111 12.83 16.80 -8.46
N VAL A 112 11.57 16.57 -8.10
CA VAL A 112 11.09 15.23 -7.68
C VAL A 112 11.23 14.24 -8.83
N ILE A 113 10.79 14.59 -10.02
CA ILE A 113 10.85 13.70 -11.18
C ILE A 113 12.28 13.49 -11.63
N ALA A 114 13.06 14.55 -11.75
CA ALA A 114 14.50 14.45 -12.07
C ALA A 114 15.26 13.63 -11.02
N GLY A 115 14.93 13.78 -9.74
CA GLY A 115 15.48 12.97 -8.65
C GLY A 115 15.12 11.50 -8.78
N ILE A 116 13.88 11.19 -9.17
CA ILE A 116 13.42 9.82 -9.41
C ILE A 116 14.15 9.19 -10.60
N GLU A 117 14.25 9.89 -11.72
CA GLU A 117 14.97 9.41 -12.92
C GLU A 117 16.46 9.16 -12.62
N LYS A 118 17.08 10.06 -11.86
CA LYS A 118 18.46 9.90 -11.40
C LYS A 118 18.60 8.68 -10.49
N ALA A 119 17.64 8.48 -9.56
CA ALA A 119 17.62 7.32 -8.68
C ALA A 119 17.51 6.01 -9.45
N LEU A 120 16.66 5.97 -10.45
CA LEU A 120 16.45 4.81 -11.31
C LEU A 120 17.69 4.44 -12.09
N LYS A 121 18.38 5.43 -12.69
CA LYS A 121 19.63 5.22 -13.41
C LYS A 121 20.78 4.76 -12.50
N ALA A 122 20.81 5.26 -11.26
CA ALA A 122 21.88 4.94 -10.31
C ALA A 122 21.69 3.59 -9.60
N HIS A 123 20.49 3.00 -9.65
CA HIS A 123 20.10 1.86 -8.83
C HIS A 123 19.27 0.82 -9.60
N GLU A 124 19.85 0.25 -10.66
CA GLU A 124 19.20 -0.74 -11.53
C GLU A 124 18.66 -1.98 -10.80
N SER A 125 19.27 -2.34 -9.65
CA SER A 125 18.78 -3.47 -8.83
C SER A 125 17.57 -3.15 -7.96
N THR A 126 17.05 -1.91 -7.99
CA THR A 126 15.90 -1.49 -7.21
C THR A 126 14.61 -1.97 -7.84
N ASN A 127 13.73 -2.57 -7.05
CA ASN A 127 12.44 -3.07 -7.52
C ASN A 127 11.22 -2.31 -6.97
N LEU A 128 11.46 -1.34 -6.07
CA LEU A 128 10.43 -0.45 -5.53
C LEU A 128 11.02 0.93 -5.19
N LEU A 129 10.27 1.97 -5.51
CA LEU A 129 10.56 3.34 -5.08
C LEU A 129 9.69 3.72 -3.88
N LEU A 130 10.32 4.16 -2.80
CA LEU A 130 9.64 4.81 -1.69
C LEU A 130 9.95 6.32 -1.72
N ILE A 131 8.95 7.13 -1.97
CA ILE A 131 9.09 8.58 -2.06
C ILE A 131 8.51 9.21 -0.80
N VAL A 132 9.35 9.90 -0.03
CA VAL A 132 8.96 10.65 1.15
C VAL A 132 8.78 12.11 0.77
N LEU A 133 7.52 12.53 0.57
CA LEU A 133 7.19 13.89 0.17
C LEU A 133 7.20 14.84 1.37
N PRO A 134 7.79 16.03 1.24
CA PRO A 134 7.58 17.13 2.17
C PRO A 134 6.09 17.50 2.29
N ASN A 135 5.70 18.02 3.45
CA ASN A 135 4.29 18.33 3.72
C ASN A 135 3.70 19.36 2.75
N ASN A 136 4.48 20.35 2.34
CA ASN A 136 4.06 21.39 1.38
C ASN A 136 3.80 20.84 -0.02
N LEU A 137 4.30 19.65 -0.36
CA LEU A 137 4.08 19.00 -1.65
C LEU A 137 2.98 17.94 -1.63
N LYS A 138 2.22 17.81 -0.54
CA LYS A 138 1.13 16.83 -0.42
C LYS A 138 0.09 16.94 -1.54
N SER A 139 -0.25 18.15 -1.95
CA SER A 139 -1.20 18.41 -3.05
C SER A 139 -0.69 17.95 -4.42
N HIS A 140 0.61 17.80 -4.59
CA HIS A 140 1.24 17.36 -5.84
C HIS A 140 1.28 15.83 -6.00
N TYR A 141 0.83 15.09 -4.99
CA TYR A 141 0.82 13.61 -5.01
C TYR A 141 0.19 13.02 -6.30
N PRO A 142 -1.00 13.46 -6.75
CA PRO A 142 -1.61 12.90 -7.98
C PRO A 142 -0.75 13.15 -9.22
N LYS A 143 -0.20 14.35 -9.35
CA LYS A 143 0.67 14.72 -10.47
C LYS A 143 1.95 13.88 -10.49
N ILE A 144 2.62 13.74 -9.34
CA ILE A 144 3.82 12.90 -9.22
C ILE A 144 3.51 11.45 -9.61
N LYS A 145 2.37 10.91 -9.18
CA LYS A 145 1.94 9.56 -9.56
C LYS A 145 1.69 9.43 -11.06
N GLN A 146 1.03 10.41 -11.67
CA GLN A 146 0.77 10.43 -13.11
C GLN A 146 2.07 10.50 -13.91
N GLU A 147 2.99 11.37 -13.54
CA GLU A 147 4.28 11.51 -14.19
C GLU A 147 5.14 10.25 -14.05
N LEU A 148 5.17 9.61 -12.87
CA LEU A 148 5.82 8.32 -12.68
C LEU A 148 5.29 7.26 -13.64
N LEU A 149 3.97 7.18 -13.82
CA LEU A 149 3.34 6.23 -14.74
C LEU A 149 3.60 6.55 -16.21
N SER A 150 3.93 7.79 -16.56
CA SER A 150 4.26 8.20 -17.91
C SER A 150 5.69 7.85 -18.31
N THR A 151 6.60 7.70 -17.38
CA THR A 151 7.99 7.30 -17.64
C THR A 151 8.09 5.81 -17.93
N LYS A 152 9.00 5.39 -18.84
CA LYS A 152 9.24 3.97 -19.11
C LYS A 152 9.63 3.22 -17.83
N ALA A 153 10.55 3.78 -17.07
CA ALA A 153 11.00 3.21 -15.81
C ALA A 153 9.89 3.15 -14.75
N GLY A 154 9.01 4.14 -14.69
CA GLY A 154 7.89 4.18 -13.75
C GLY A 154 6.78 3.17 -14.06
N LYS A 155 6.66 2.72 -15.33
CA LYS A 155 5.73 1.64 -15.70
C LYS A 155 6.20 0.28 -15.22
N GLU A 156 7.49 0.08 -15.15
CA GLU A 156 8.12 -1.19 -14.75
C GLU A 156 8.38 -1.27 -13.25
N MET A 157 8.33 -0.14 -12.56
CA MET A 157 8.70 -0.05 -11.15
C MET A 157 7.51 0.25 -10.23
N ILE A 158 7.43 -0.53 -9.17
CA ILE A 158 6.43 -0.31 -8.12
C ILE A 158 6.81 0.95 -7.33
N SER A 159 5.85 1.83 -7.10
CA SER A 159 6.07 3.03 -6.32
C SER A 159 5.15 3.12 -5.11
N GLN A 160 5.70 3.60 -4.00
CA GLN A 160 4.98 3.97 -2.79
C GLN A 160 5.33 5.41 -2.43
N VAL A 161 4.33 6.21 -2.16
CA VAL A 161 4.52 7.61 -1.74
C VAL A 161 3.95 7.78 -0.34
N VAL A 162 4.68 8.46 0.50
CA VAL A 162 4.28 8.82 1.87
C VAL A 162 4.61 10.28 2.13
N VAL A 163 3.79 10.96 2.91
CA VAL A 163 4.05 12.34 3.31
C VAL A 163 4.85 12.35 4.62
N GLU A 164 5.84 13.23 4.72
CA GLU A 164 6.76 13.33 5.85
C GLU A 164 6.05 13.39 7.22
N SER A 165 4.94 14.13 7.32
CA SER A 165 4.16 14.22 8.56
C SER A 165 3.60 12.86 9.01
N THR A 166 3.44 11.91 8.10
CA THR A 166 2.97 10.56 8.42
C THR A 166 4.05 9.77 9.17
N LEU A 167 5.33 10.08 8.93
CA LEU A 167 6.47 9.42 9.57
C LEU A 167 6.75 9.91 11.00
N LYS A 168 6.11 11.02 11.42
CA LYS A 168 6.31 11.65 12.74
C LYS A 168 5.11 11.49 13.67
N LYS A 169 4.08 10.72 13.31
CA LYS A 169 2.86 10.55 14.11
C LYS A 169 3.11 9.70 15.36
N LYS A 170 2.31 9.94 16.40
CA LYS A 170 2.25 9.06 17.58
C LYS A 170 1.92 7.63 17.11
N GLY A 171 2.66 6.62 17.62
CA GLY A 171 2.50 5.23 17.17
C GLY A 171 3.10 4.95 15.78
N VAL A 172 4.07 5.73 15.36
CA VAL A 172 4.70 5.70 14.04
C VAL A 172 5.22 4.31 13.63
N GLN A 173 5.65 3.48 14.58
CA GLN A 173 6.12 2.12 14.28
C GLN A 173 5.04 1.27 13.62
N SER A 174 3.78 1.37 14.06
CA SER A 174 2.65 0.69 13.41
C SER A 174 2.43 1.20 11.99
N VAL A 175 2.61 2.51 11.75
CA VAL A 175 2.52 3.11 10.41
C VAL A 175 3.64 2.58 9.50
N HIS A 176 4.87 2.55 10.00
CA HIS A 176 6.01 2.01 9.26
C HIS A 176 5.82 0.53 8.93
N THR A 177 5.38 -0.28 9.90
CA THR A 177 5.09 -1.70 9.67
C THR A 177 4.03 -1.91 8.59
N LYS A 178 2.92 -1.16 8.64
CA LYS A 178 1.87 -1.21 7.61
C LYS A 178 2.40 -0.80 6.24
N LEU A 179 3.26 0.20 6.19
CA LEU A 179 3.90 0.65 4.95
C LEU A 179 4.77 -0.46 4.34
N LEU A 180 5.58 -1.15 5.16
CA LEU A 180 6.38 -2.29 4.72
C LEU A 180 5.51 -3.42 4.18
N LEU A 181 4.44 -3.79 4.90
CA LEU A 181 3.49 -4.82 4.45
C LEU A 181 2.84 -4.46 3.11
N GLN A 182 2.45 -3.20 2.92
CA GLN A 182 1.92 -2.73 1.64
C GLN A 182 2.93 -2.87 0.49
N MET A 183 4.19 -2.56 0.75
CA MET A 183 5.26 -2.70 -0.24
C MET A 183 5.54 -4.16 -0.58
N LEU A 184 5.58 -5.04 0.42
CA LEU A 184 5.72 -6.48 0.22
C LEU A 184 4.57 -7.06 -0.61
N ALA A 185 3.32 -6.70 -0.29
CA ALA A 185 2.14 -7.12 -1.05
C ALA A 185 2.17 -6.62 -2.50
N LYS A 186 2.53 -5.36 -2.72
CA LYS A 186 2.68 -4.80 -4.08
C LYS A 186 3.76 -5.51 -4.87
N ARG A 187 4.80 -6.01 -4.21
CA ARG A 187 5.87 -6.79 -4.85
C ARG A 187 5.44 -8.22 -5.21
N GLY A 188 4.25 -8.64 -4.79
CA GLY A 188 3.70 -9.96 -5.08
C GLY A 188 3.96 -11.01 -4.00
N ASN A 189 4.45 -10.59 -2.83
CA ASN A 189 4.50 -11.47 -1.67
C ASN A 189 3.09 -11.72 -1.12
N ILE A 190 2.83 -12.95 -0.66
CA ILE A 190 1.55 -13.29 -0.05
C ILE A 190 1.70 -13.16 1.46
N LEU A 191 1.05 -12.16 2.02
CA LEU A 191 1.17 -11.86 3.45
C LEU A 191 0.41 -12.88 4.29
N TRP A 192 -0.81 -13.25 3.87
CA TRP A 192 -1.70 -14.24 4.50
C TRP A 192 -2.68 -14.77 3.46
N VAL A 193 -3.30 -15.88 3.75
CA VAL A 193 -4.42 -16.44 2.97
C VAL A 193 -5.62 -16.71 3.87
N PRO A 194 -6.86 -16.57 3.37
CA PRO A 194 -8.04 -16.97 4.13
C PRO A 194 -8.05 -18.49 4.30
N SER A 195 -8.33 -18.95 5.52
CA SER A 195 -8.54 -20.35 5.83
C SER A 195 -9.95 -20.52 6.37
N TYR A 196 -10.69 -21.44 5.82
CA TYR A 196 -12.04 -21.82 6.24
C TYR A 196 -11.95 -23.19 6.91
N SER A 197 -12.21 -23.23 8.20
CA SER A 197 -12.37 -24.47 8.97
C SER A 197 -13.78 -24.99 8.87
#